data_f2f2bcf72cf5eb406b11ac0b77925bf1
#
_entry.id   f2f2bcf72cf5eb406b11ac0b77925bf1
#
_cell.length_a   1.000
_cell.length_b   1.000
_cell.length_c   1.000
_cell.angle_alpha   90.00
_cell.angle_beta   90.00
_cell.angle_gamma   90.00
#
_symmetry.space_group_name_H-M   'P 1'
#
loop_
_entity.id
_entity.type
_entity.pdbx_description
1 polymer ?
#
loop_
_entity_poly.entity_id
_entity_poly.type
_entity_poly.pdbx_seq_one_letter_code
_entity_poly.pdbx_strand_id
1 'polypeptide(L)'
;MAYIKSVRNHTPEVGEGTFVAETAVLIGDVTVGRDSSIWYNVVLRGDVNKITIGDRTNIQDGTVIHTLYDGSPHPSQTHIGNDVSVGHNATIHG
;
A
#
# COMPACT_ATOMS: atom_id res chain seq x y z
N MET A 1 -7.68 -14.88 1.95
CA MET A 1 -8.15 -13.56 1.55
C MET A 1 -7.41 -12.49 2.32
N ALA A 2 -6.95 -11.45 1.64
CA ALA A 2 -6.25 -10.35 2.31
C ALA A 2 -7.15 -9.67 3.35
N TYR A 3 -6.54 -9.09 4.35
CA TYR A 3 -7.26 -8.32 5.36
C TYR A 3 -7.36 -6.87 4.89
N ILE A 4 -8.57 -6.43 4.62
CA ILE A 4 -8.86 -5.07 4.15
C ILE A 4 -9.64 -4.35 5.24
N LYS A 5 -9.13 -3.22 5.71
CA LYS A 5 -9.77 -2.47 6.79
C LYS A 5 -9.94 -1.01 6.44
N SER A 6 -11.16 -0.52 6.57
CA SER A 6 -11.45 0.92 6.44
C SER A 6 -11.01 1.66 7.68
N VAL A 7 -10.39 2.83 7.49
CA VAL A 7 -9.99 3.73 8.56
C VAL A 7 -10.27 5.16 8.11
N ARG A 8 -10.85 5.98 8.98
CA ARG A 8 -11.16 7.39 8.71
C ARG A 8 -11.93 7.59 7.42
N ASN A 9 -12.93 6.72 7.18
CA ASN A 9 -13.78 6.74 5.98
C ASN A 9 -13.01 6.44 4.67
N HIS A 10 -11.81 5.90 4.75
CA HIS A 10 -11.05 5.43 3.59
C HIS A 10 -11.01 3.92 3.59
N THR A 11 -11.35 3.33 2.46
CA THR A 11 -11.25 1.90 2.23
C THR A 11 -10.20 1.65 1.15
N PRO A 12 -9.28 0.72 1.37
CA PRO A 12 -8.30 0.39 0.35
C PRO A 12 -8.95 0.00 -0.97
N GLU A 13 -8.40 0.50 -2.07
CA GLU A 13 -8.85 0.21 -3.43
C GLU A 13 -7.74 -0.47 -4.20
N VAL A 14 -8.09 -1.55 -4.90
CA VAL A 14 -7.14 -2.35 -5.67
C VAL A 14 -7.61 -2.42 -7.11
N GLY A 15 -6.72 -2.07 -8.03
CA GLY A 15 -7.01 -2.06 -9.45
C GLY A 15 -7.19 -3.46 -10.03
N GLU A 16 -7.77 -3.49 -11.23
CA GLU A 16 -8.05 -4.73 -11.96
C GLU A 16 -6.77 -5.49 -12.27
N GLY A 17 -6.80 -6.80 -12.15
CA GLY A 17 -5.67 -7.66 -12.47
C GLY A 17 -4.58 -7.71 -11.41
N THR A 18 -4.74 -6.99 -10.30
CA THR A 18 -3.76 -6.97 -9.22
C THR A 18 -3.94 -8.17 -8.30
N PHE A 19 -2.83 -8.87 -8.03
CA PHE A 19 -2.81 -9.95 -7.06
C PHE A 19 -2.57 -9.40 -5.66
N VAL A 20 -3.39 -9.81 -4.71
CA VAL A 20 -3.19 -9.51 -3.29
C VAL A 20 -3.17 -10.81 -2.51
N ALA A 21 -2.03 -11.11 -1.90
CA ALA A 21 -1.88 -12.36 -1.16
C ALA A 21 -2.81 -12.43 0.05
N GLU A 22 -3.22 -13.62 0.43
CA GLU A 22 -4.22 -13.81 1.49
C GLU A 22 -3.75 -13.35 2.87
N THR A 23 -2.43 -13.25 3.09
CA THR A 23 -1.88 -12.74 4.36
C THR A 23 -1.46 -11.28 4.29
N ALA A 24 -1.71 -10.59 3.19
CA ALA A 24 -1.46 -9.16 3.10
C ALA A 24 -2.50 -8.38 3.91
N VAL A 25 -2.09 -7.24 4.43
CA VAL A 25 -2.94 -6.35 5.22
C VAL A 25 -2.94 -4.97 4.58
N LEU A 26 -4.10 -4.49 4.18
CA LEU A 26 -4.28 -3.16 3.60
C LEU A 26 -5.23 -2.36 4.49
N ILE A 27 -4.78 -1.21 4.97
CA ILE A 27 -5.50 -0.41 5.96
C ILE A 27 -5.63 1.02 5.47
N GLY A 28 -6.85 1.52 5.46
CA GLY A 28 -7.13 2.95 5.29
C GLY A 28 -6.99 3.44 3.85
N ASP A 29 -6.35 4.59 3.70
CA ASP A 29 -6.25 5.31 2.42
C ASP A 29 -5.11 4.73 1.57
N VAL A 30 -5.39 3.60 0.95
CA VAL A 30 -4.46 2.87 0.10
C VAL A 30 -5.09 2.70 -1.27
N THR A 31 -4.36 3.06 -2.31
CA THR A 31 -4.77 2.82 -3.69
C THR A 31 -3.67 2.05 -4.40
N VAL A 32 -3.99 0.89 -4.93
CA VAL A 32 -3.08 0.08 -5.73
C VAL A 32 -3.59 0.06 -7.16
N GLY A 33 -2.69 0.28 -8.10
CA GLY A 33 -3.01 0.31 -9.51
C GLY A 33 -3.34 -1.07 -10.09
N ARG A 34 -3.27 -1.16 -11.43
CA ARG A 34 -3.64 -2.35 -12.19
C ARG A 34 -2.43 -3.25 -12.41
N ASP A 35 -2.68 -4.55 -12.52
CA ASP A 35 -1.68 -5.54 -12.89
C ASP A 35 -0.45 -5.51 -11.99
N SER A 36 -0.64 -5.14 -10.74
CA SER A 36 0.38 -5.12 -9.71
C SER A 36 0.30 -6.38 -8.86
N SER A 37 1.18 -6.52 -7.88
CA SER A 37 1.13 -7.66 -6.97
C SER A 37 1.61 -7.27 -5.58
N ILE A 38 0.79 -7.62 -4.59
CA ILE A 38 1.07 -7.38 -3.18
C ILE A 38 1.21 -8.76 -2.53
N TRP A 39 2.39 -9.07 -2.05
CA TRP A 39 2.75 -10.43 -1.67
C TRP A 39 2.49 -10.74 -0.19
N TYR A 40 2.93 -11.92 0.25
CA TYR A 40 2.56 -12.44 1.57
C TYR A 40 3.15 -11.60 2.69
N ASN A 41 2.36 -11.36 3.73
CA ASN A 41 2.74 -10.63 4.93
C ASN A 41 3.13 -9.16 4.68
N VAL A 42 2.74 -8.61 3.55
CA VAL A 42 2.90 -7.18 3.27
C VAL A 42 1.87 -6.41 4.08
N VAL A 43 2.29 -5.28 4.65
CA VAL A 43 1.38 -4.37 5.35
C VAL A 43 1.43 -3.01 4.69
N LEU A 44 0.29 -2.56 4.18
CA LEU A 44 0.11 -1.22 3.64
C LEU A 44 -0.78 -0.46 4.62
N ARG A 45 -0.17 0.37 5.47
CA ARG A 45 -0.89 1.06 6.53
C ARG A 45 -1.08 2.53 6.21
N GLY A 46 -2.15 2.84 5.51
CA GLY A 46 -2.55 4.21 5.15
C GLY A 46 -3.56 4.80 6.14
N ASP A 47 -3.28 4.64 7.42
CA ASP A 47 -4.20 5.04 8.49
C ASP A 47 -4.13 6.53 8.82
N VAL A 48 -2.99 7.16 8.62
CA VAL A 48 -2.81 8.59 8.92
C VAL A 48 -2.52 9.42 7.67
N ASN A 49 -2.19 8.79 6.56
CA ASN A 49 -1.95 9.47 5.30
C ASN A 49 -2.04 8.49 4.13
N LYS A 50 -2.04 9.01 2.91
CA LYS A 50 -2.29 8.22 1.71
C LYS A 50 -1.06 7.41 1.27
N ILE A 51 -1.31 6.17 0.86
CA ILE A 51 -0.35 5.33 0.13
C ILE A 51 -0.91 5.11 -1.27
N THR A 52 -0.11 5.41 -2.29
CA THR A 52 -0.46 5.14 -3.68
C THR A 52 0.60 4.24 -4.30
N ILE A 53 0.17 3.14 -4.90
CA ILE A 53 1.03 2.21 -5.63
C ILE A 53 0.52 2.17 -7.06
N GLY A 54 1.42 2.38 -8.01
CA GLY A 54 1.08 2.45 -9.42
C GLY A 54 0.77 1.10 -10.06
N ASP A 55 0.79 1.10 -11.39
CA ASP A 55 0.50 -0.09 -12.19
C ASP A 55 1.75 -0.96 -12.37
N ARG A 56 1.57 -2.26 -12.57
CA ARG A 56 2.65 -3.21 -12.85
C ARG A 56 3.80 -3.13 -11.85
N THR A 57 3.46 -2.86 -10.60
CA THR A 57 4.40 -2.72 -9.49
C THR A 57 4.24 -3.90 -8.55
N ASN A 58 5.35 -4.42 -8.03
CA ASN A 58 5.26 -5.50 -7.06
C ASN A 58 5.84 -5.08 -5.71
N ILE A 59 5.12 -5.42 -4.67
CA ILE A 59 5.54 -5.22 -3.28
C ILE A 59 5.74 -6.61 -2.71
N GLN A 60 6.99 -6.98 -2.48
CA GLN A 60 7.34 -8.35 -2.16
C GLN A 60 7.19 -8.65 -0.66
N ASP A 61 7.26 -9.93 -0.36
CA ASP A 61 6.90 -10.50 0.93
C ASP A 61 7.52 -9.77 2.14
N GLY A 62 6.71 -9.52 3.16
CA GLY A 62 7.16 -8.96 4.42
C GLY A 62 7.42 -7.46 4.43
N THR A 63 7.24 -6.78 3.32
CA THR A 63 7.45 -5.32 3.23
C THR A 63 6.35 -4.59 4.00
N VAL A 64 6.75 -3.53 4.71
CA VAL A 64 5.82 -2.64 5.42
C VAL A 64 5.92 -1.24 4.84
N ILE A 65 4.79 -0.67 4.45
CA ILE A 65 4.70 0.70 3.97
C ILE A 65 3.78 1.48 4.90
N HIS A 66 4.27 2.58 5.41
CA HIS A 66 3.54 3.47 6.29
C HIS A 66 3.74 4.92 5.88
N THR A 67 2.95 5.78 6.45
CA THR A 67 3.00 7.22 6.21
C THR A 67 3.19 7.95 7.50
N LEU A 68 3.50 9.23 7.41
CA LEU A 68 3.69 10.08 8.58
C LEU A 68 2.53 11.08 8.68
N TYR A 69 1.97 11.20 9.87
CA TYR A 69 1.03 12.28 10.17
C TYR A 69 1.80 13.48 10.70
N ASP A 70 1.80 14.55 9.95
CA ASP A 70 2.50 15.78 10.33
C ASP A 70 1.58 17.00 10.46
N GLY A 71 0.28 16.82 10.16
CA GLY A 71 -0.69 17.88 10.27
C GLY A 71 -0.48 19.06 9.32
N SER A 72 0.46 18.93 8.38
CA SER A 72 0.76 20.02 7.44
C SER A 72 -0.20 20.00 6.26
N PRO A 73 -0.29 21.13 5.48
CA PRO A 73 -1.03 21.11 4.23
C PRO A 73 -0.38 20.26 3.15
N HIS A 74 0.84 19.82 3.36
CA HIS A 74 1.55 18.90 2.47
C HIS A 74 1.97 17.66 3.26
N PRO A 75 1.00 16.82 3.64
CA PRO A 75 1.29 15.66 4.48
C PRO A 75 2.20 14.66 3.79
N SER A 76 2.93 13.90 4.58
CA SER A 76 3.92 12.93 4.12
C SER A 76 3.22 11.68 3.56
N GLN A 77 2.73 11.79 2.35
CA GLN A 77 2.19 10.66 1.59
C GLN A 77 3.32 9.76 1.10
N THR A 78 3.00 8.51 0.82
CA THR A 78 3.92 7.60 0.15
C THR A 78 3.36 7.28 -1.22
N HIS A 79 4.16 7.54 -2.26
CA HIS A 79 3.79 7.26 -3.63
C HIS A 79 4.85 6.38 -4.29
N ILE A 80 4.44 5.22 -4.76
CA ILE A 80 5.29 4.31 -5.53
C ILE A 80 4.74 4.28 -6.95
N GLY A 81 5.59 4.54 -7.92
CA GLY A 81 5.19 4.67 -9.32
C GLY A 81 4.88 3.34 -10.00
N ASN A 82 4.83 3.39 -11.33
CA ASN A 82 4.56 2.23 -12.16
C ASN A 82 5.87 1.45 -12.39
N ASP A 83 5.73 0.15 -12.66
CA ASP A 83 6.85 -0.70 -13.06
C ASP A 83 7.99 -0.74 -12.02
N VAL A 84 7.64 -0.67 -10.75
CA VAL A 84 8.58 -0.68 -9.63
C VAL A 84 8.56 -2.05 -8.96
N SER A 85 9.73 -2.52 -8.55
CA SER A 85 9.86 -3.72 -7.71
C SER A 85 10.40 -3.31 -6.34
N VAL A 86 9.63 -3.56 -5.31
CA VAL A 86 10.06 -3.38 -3.92
C VAL A 86 10.42 -4.74 -3.36
N GLY A 87 11.68 -4.93 -3.00
CA GLY A 87 12.18 -6.21 -2.52
C GLY A 87 11.60 -6.63 -1.17
N HIS A 88 11.92 -7.88 -0.79
CA HIS A 88 11.40 -8.47 0.44
C HIS A 88 11.86 -7.71 1.69
N ASN A 89 11.01 -7.67 2.70
CA ASN A 89 11.31 -7.10 4.02
C ASN A 89 11.80 -5.66 3.97
N ALA A 90 11.38 -4.90 2.99
CA ALA A 90 11.67 -3.47 2.92
C ALA A 90 10.77 -2.72 3.90
N THR A 91 11.25 -1.57 4.37
CA THR A 91 10.47 -0.64 5.17
C THR A 91 10.46 0.69 4.45
N ILE A 92 9.27 1.16 4.08
CA ILE A 92 9.08 2.42 3.38
C ILE A 92 8.20 3.31 4.23
N HIS A 93 8.65 4.51 4.47
CA HIS A 93 7.96 5.45 5.34
C HIS A 93 7.88 6.83 4.70
N GLY A 94 6.77 7.50 4.89
CA GLY A 94 6.58 8.86 4.39
C GLY A 94 7.38 9.93 5.10
#